data_9dda58bc940f59bc64a5d9fd17564d21
#
_entry.id   9dda58bc940f59bc64a5d9fd17564d21
#
_cell.length_a   1.000
_cell.length_b   1.000
_cell.length_c   1.000
_cell.angle_alpha   90.00
_cell.angle_beta   90.00
_cell.angle_gamma   90.00
#
_symmetry.space_group_name_H-M   'P 1'
#
loop_
_entity.id
_entity.type
_entity.pdbx_description
1 polymer ?
#
loop_
_entity_poly.entity_id
_entity_poly.type
_entity_poly.pdbx_seq_one_letter_code
_entity_poly.pdbx_strand_id
1 'polypeptide(L)'
;MANKNNTEPHQSDLDYGAEEWSRLQGRDPKSLAVVEPDRIITCGELIHQARLRAGQFIAQGVTPGSRVIVARPNVIEFVVDYLAVRLCGAILVNLPWSAGTSIIELAKVLDAQVVVLTEHLVGDNSLFEQLGDRRFREHETAPIGPQNTIPRSADEVAWLACTSGTTGTPKAAMHTGASWECQTRVFAQHFELTQEDPILVTSPVGHAVSLLFGVRMCLMLNSVMVLIPRWNIEVAAGLIDRYQCVFTVAPTPYLVDAVTYAEKHGPAQFKSLRFFPSAGAPVPRSLVRRGLDALPQCQVWSYFGTSEAGAVTAV
;
A
#
# COMPACT_ATOMS: atom_id res chain seq x y z
N MET A 1 -27.29 22.07 35.45
CA MET A 1 -27.56 20.80 34.76
C MET A 1 -27.59 21.07 33.25
N ALA A 2 -26.54 20.86 32.57
CA ALA A 2 -26.48 20.98 31.12
C ALA A 2 -25.83 19.69 30.60
N ASN A 3 -26.70 18.85 30.06
CA ASN A 3 -26.31 17.58 29.42
C ASN A 3 -25.70 17.94 28.07
N LYS A 4 -24.38 17.95 28.00
CA LYS A 4 -23.67 18.02 26.71
C LYS A 4 -23.73 16.64 26.10
N ASN A 5 -24.67 16.43 25.18
CA ASN A 5 -24.64 15.31 24.25
C ASN A 5 -23.39 15.41 23.39
N ASN A 6 -22.33 14.76 23.84
CA ASN A 6 -21.20 14.43 22.99
C ASN A 6 -21.66 13.23 22.15
N THR A 7 -22.40 13.46 21.10
CA THR A 7 -22.60 12.46 20.04
C THR A 7 -21.31 12.42 19.24
N GLU A 8 -20.46 11.44 19.54
CA GLU A 8 -19.43 11.05 18.58
C GLU A 8 -20.12 10.82 17.23
N PRO A 9 -19.58 11.32 16.11
CA PRO A 9 -20.19 11.11 14.81
C PRO A 9 -20.37 9.60 14.59
N HIS A 10 -21.55 9.21 14.14
CA HIS A 10 -21.82 7.82 13.78
C HIS A 10 -20.76 7.36 12.78
N GLN A 11 -20.26 6.15 12.94
CA GLN A 11 -19.21 5.55 12.09
C GLN A 11 -19.58 5.56 10.59
N SER A 12 -20.89 5.70 10.26
CA SER A 12 -21.46 5.86 8.92
C SER A 12 -21.20 7.22 8.26
N ASP A 13 -20.85 8.26 9.06
CA ASP A 13 -20.71 9.64 8.57
C ASP A 13 -19.26 10.01 8.20
N LEU A 14 -18.30 9.07 8.40
CA LEU A 14 -16.91 9.29 8.10
C LEU A 14 -16.64 9.10 6.60
N ASP A 15 -16.10 10.13 5.95
CA ASP A 15 -15.58 10.04 4.58
C ASP A 15 -14.24 9.29 4.58
N TYR A 16 -14.31 8.00 4.31
CA TYR A 16 -13.15 7.12 4.29
C TYR A 16 -12.23 7.43 3.10
N GLY A 17 -11.10 8.02 3.41
CA GLY A 17 -10.06 8.46 2.49
C GLY A 17 -9.87 9.96 2.47
N ALA A 18 -10.86 10.76 2.90
CA ALA A 18 -10.69 12.19 3.11
C ALA A 18 -9.63 12.48 4.18
N GLU A 19 -9.56 11.64 5.23
CA GLU A 19 -8.60 11.82 6.31
C GLU A 19 -7.15 11.65 5.83
N GLU A 20 -6.83 10.60 5.06
CA GLU A 20 -5.50 10.37 4.49
C GLU A 20 -5.08 11.54 3.60
N TRP A 21 -5.98 11.97 2.73
CA TRP A 21 -5.75 13.09 1.82
C TRP A 21 -5.58 14.41 2.55
N SER A 22 -6.46 14.72 3.50
CA SER A 22 -6.41 15.93 4.31
C SER A 22 -5.14 16.02 5.14
N ARG A 23 -4.69 14.91 5.74
CA ARG A 23 -3.43 14.83 6.48
C ARG A 23 -2.24 15.11 5.57
N LEU A 24 -2.22 14.51 4.37
CA LEU A 24 -1.17 14.76 3.38
C LEU A 24 -1.13 16.24 2.95
N GLN A 25 -2.30 16.86 2.71
CA GLN A 25 -2.41 18.28 2.39
C GLN A 25 -1.96 19.21 3.53
N GLY A 26 -2.10 18.76 4.78
CA GLY A 26 -1.69 19.50 5.97
C GLY A 26 -0.17 19.50 6.24
N ARG A 27 0.61 18.68 5.51
CA ARG A 27 2.09 18.68 5.64
C ARG A 27 2.73 19.87 4.94
N ASP A 28 3.94 20.22 5.41
CA ASP A 28 4.81 21.10 4.62
C ASP A 28 5.00 20.50 3.21
N PRO A 29 4.64 21.21 2.13
CA PRO A 29 4.80 20.71 0.76
C PRO A 29 6.23 20.28 0.41
N LYS A 30 7.23 20.80 1.11
CA LYS A 30 8.65 20.45 0.91
C LYS A 30 9.09 19.23 1.71
N SER A 31 8.28 18.76 2.65
CA SER A 31 8.62 17.57 3.45
C SER A 31 8.63 16.33 2.58
N LEU A 32 9.49 15.36 2.95
CA LEU A 32 9.63 14.09 2.27
C LEU A 32 8.36 13.24 2.45
N ALA A 33 7.79 12.74 1.36
CA ALA A 33 6.63 11.86 1.40
C ALA A 33 6.99 10.42 1.12
N VAL A 34 7.60 10.16 -0.05
CA VAL A 34 7.93 8.81 -0.51
C VAL A 34 9.35 8.76 -1.01
N VAL A 35 10.03 7.66 -0.71
CA VAL A 35 11.41 7.37 -1.07
C VAL A 35 11.48 6.07 -1.85
N GLU A 36 12.26 6.05 -2.90
CA GLU A 36 12.81 4.87 -3.59
C GLU A 36 14.33 4.88 -3.51
N PRO A 37 15.05 3.80 -3.89
CA PRO A 37 16.51 3.77 -3.83
C PRO A 37 17.19 4.96 -4.53
N ASP A 38 16.67 5.36 -5.70
CA ASP A 38 17.29 6.33 -6.60
C ASP A 38 16.52 7.66 -6.72
N ARG A 39 15.34 7.76 -6.12
CA ARG A 39 14.51 8.98 -6.21
C ARG A 39 13.63 9.18 -4.98
N ILE A 40 13.25 10.42 -4.81
CA ILE A 40 12.36 10.85 -3.73
C ILE A 40 11.25 11.73 -4.30
N ILE A 41 10.16 11.85 -3.56
CA ILE A 41 9.09 12.79 -3.86
C ILE A 41 8.64 13.50 -2.58
N THR A 42 8.43 14.80 -2.68
CA THR A 42 7.89 15.61 -1.57
C THR A 42 6.36 15.50 -1.50
N CYS A 43 5.78 15.96 -0.39
CA CYS A 43 4.33 15.98 -0.20
C CYS A 43 3.62 16.83 -1.26
N GLY A 44 4.19 18.00 -1.59
CA GLY A 44 3.62 18.88 -2.62
C GLY A 44 3.64 18.26 -4.01
N GLU A 45 4.74 17.61 -4.37
CA GLU A 45 4.88 16.90 -5.65
C GLU A 45 3.94 15.69 -5.73
N LEU A 46 3.82 14.91 -4.65
CA LEU A 46 2.92 13.76 -4.57
C LEU A 46 1.47 14.19 -4.74
N ILE A 47 1.02 15.24 -4.05
CA ILE A 47 -0.31 15.83 -4.18
C ILE A 47 -0.56 16.27 -5.64
N HIS A 48 0.41 16.98 -6.23
CA HIS A 48 0.27 17.46 -7.61
C HIS A 48 0.15 16.31 -8.60
N GLN A 49 1.02 15.31 -8.52
CA GLN A 49 0.99 14.14 -9.40
C GLN A 49 -0.28 13.30 -9.23
N ALA A 50 -0.74 13.11 -7.98
CA ALA A 50 -1.99 12.39 -7.72
C ALA A 50 -3.20 13.09 -8.35
N ARG A 51 -3.26 14.42 -8.29
CA ARG A 51 -4.32 15.20 -8.92
C ARG A 51 -4.26 15.17 -10.45
N LEU A 52 -3.07 15.25 -11.04
CA LEU A 52 -2.92 15.07 -12.49
C LEU A 52 -3.41 13.69 -12.92
N ARG A 53 -3.01 12.64 -12.21
CA ARG A 53 -3.45 11.26 -12.48
C ARG A 53 -4.94 11.07 -12.31
N ALA A 54 -5.56 11.68 -11.31
CA ALA A 54 -7.02 11.67 -11.12
C ALA A 54 -7.74 12.33 -12.31
N GLY A 55 -7.23 13.45 -12.82
CA GLY A 55 -7.75 14.10 -14.03
C GLY A 55 -7.69 13.19 -15.26
N GLN A 56 -6.58 12.46 -15.43
CA GLN A 56 -6.40 11.47 -16.50
C GLN A 56 -7.39 10.30 -16.38
N PHE A 57 -7.64 9.82 -15.16
CA PHE A 57 -8.63 8.76 -14.91
C PHE A 57 -10.04 9.24 -15.26
N ILE A 58 -10.41 10.45 -14.83
CA ILE A 58 -11.73 11.05 -15.15
C ILE A 58 -11.88 11.23 -16.66
N ALA A 59 -10.84 11.71 -17.36
CA ALA A 59 -10.86 11.84 -18.82
C ALA A 59 -11.06 10.50 -19.54
N GLN A 60 -10.64 9.38 -18.90
CA GLN A 60 -10.84 8.00 -19.38
C GLN A 60 -12.13 7.35 -18.84
N GLY A 61 -13.07 8.14 -18.31
CA GLY A 61 -14.39 7.72 -17.91
C GLY A 61 -14.49 7.13 -16.50
N VAL A 62 -13.47 7.30 -15.65
CA VAL A 62 -13.56 6.88 -14.25
C VAL A 62 -14.52 7.80 -13.49
N THR A 63 -15.50 7.20 -12.83
CA THR A 63 -16.49 7.85 -11.97
C THR A 63 -16.51 7.19 -10.59
N PRO A 64 -17.17 7.79 -9.59
CA PRO A 64 -17.31 7.16 -8.29
C PRO A 64 -17.86 5.73 -8.38
N GLY A 65 -17.20 4.78 -7.72
CA GLY A 65 -17.54 3.36 -7.78
C GLY A 65 -16.98 2.59 -8.99
N SER A 66 -16.34 3.25 -9.96
CA SER A 66 -15.59 2.57 -11.03
C SER A 66 -14.47 1.74 -10.46
N ARG A 67 -14.20 0.58 -11.03
CA ARG A 67 -13.07 -0.28 -10.63
C ARG A 67 -11.83 0.09 -11.45
N VAL A 68 -10.74 0.40 -10.74
CA VAL A 68 -9.45 0.73 -11.33
C VAL A 68 -8.44 -0.32 -10.89
N ILE A 69 -7.92 -1.09 -11.83
CA ILE A 69 -6.85 -2.07 -11.58
C ILE A 69 -5.52 -1.36 -11.64
N VAL A 70 -4.69 -1.55 -10.61
CA VAL A 70 -3.32 -1.05 -10.54
C VAL A 70 -2.37 -2.23 -10.31
N ALA A 71 -1.57 -2.55 -11.33
CA ALA A 71 -0.57 -3.61 -11.29
C ALA A 71 0.84 -3.02 -11.50
N ARG A 72 1.41 -2.54 -10.39
CA ARG A 72 2.75 -1.93 -10.35
C ARG A 72 3.63 -2.59 -9.28
N PRO A 73 4.95 -2.50 -9.40
CA PRO A 73 5.86 -2.76 -8.28
C PRO A 73 5.72 -1.69 -7.20
N ASN A 74 6.54 -1.80 -6.14
CA ASN A 74 6.61 -0.81 -5.05
C ASN A 74 7.34 0.45 -5.53
N VAL A 75 6.64 1.31 -6.24
CA VAL A 75 7.18 2.56 -6.83
C VAL A 75 6.29 3.74 -6.49
N ILE A 76 6.84 4.95 -6.60
CA ILE A 76 6.13 6.22 -6.36
C ILE A 76 4.83 6.27 -7.19
N GLU A 77 4.86 5.82 -8.44
CA GLU A 77 3.70 5.80 -9.31
C GLU A 77 2.54 4.95 -8.78
N PHE A 78 2.82 3.89 -8.00
CA PHE A 78 1.76 3.15 -7.33
C PHE A 78 1.03 4.01 -6.29
N VAL A 79 1.79 4.79 -5.52
CA VAL A 79 1.22 5.69 -4.50
C VAL A 79 0.41 6.82 -5.17
N VAL A 80 0.92 7.34 -6.28
CA VAL A 80 0.21 8.33 -7.12
C VAL A 80 -1.11 7.75 -7.64
N ASP A 81 -1.08 6.54 -8.21
CA ASP A 81 -2.27 5.86 -8.73
C ASP A 81 -3.27 5.56 -7.61
N TYR A 82 -2.78 5.09 -6.45
CA TYR A 82 -3.60 4.87 -5.26
C TYR A 82 -4.36 6.13 -4.84
N LEU A 83 -3.66 7.23 -4.66
CA LEU A 83 -4.25 8.51 -4.27
C LEU A 83 -5.22 9.04 -5.35
N ALA A 84 -4.89 8.86 -6.63
CA ALA A 84 -5.75 9.25 -7.74
C ALA A 84 -7.06 8.46 -7.76
N VAL A 85 -7.02 7.14 -7.50
CA VAL A 85 -8.22 6.31 -7.35
C VAL A 85 -9.10 6.83 -6.21
N ARG A 86 -8.48 7.18 -5.06
CA ARG A 86 -9.19 7.76 -3.91
C ARG A 86 -9.81 9.11 -4.23
N LEU A 87 -9.08 9.98 -4.93
CA LEU A 87 -9.60 11.29 -5.39
C LEU A 87 -10.81 11.15 -6.30
N CYS A 88 -10.86 10.13 -7.15
CA CYS A 88 -12.00 9.85 -8.02
C CYS A 88 -13.19 9.18 -7.32
N GLY A 89 -13.08 8.82 -6.04
CA GLY A 89 -14.08 7.98 -5.36
C GLY A 89 -14.22 6.59 -6.00
N ALA A 90 -13.20 6.13 -6.70
CA ALA A 90 -13.18 4.83 -7.37
C ALA A 90 -12.77 3.69 -6.41
N ILE A 91 -13.00 2.46 -6.86
CA ILE A 91 -12.63 1.23 -6.13
C ILE A 91 -11.26 0.77 -6.61
N LEU A 92 -10.32 0.66 -5.68
CA LEU A 92 -9.00 0.12 -5.97
C LEU A 92 -9.04 -1.40 -6.17
N VAL A 93 -8.36 -1.87 -7.20
CA VAL A 93 -8.03 -3.29 -7.39
C VAL A 93 -6.52 -3.40 -7.57
N ASN A 94 -5.79 -3.68 -6.49
CA ASN A 94 -4.34 -3.82 -6.60
C ASN A 94 -3.97 -5.27 -6.93
N LEU A 95 -3.06 -5.43 -7.88
CA LEU A 95 -2.56 -6.73 -8.33
C LEU A 95 -1.03 -6.73 -8.30
N PRO A 96 -0.41 -7.89 -8.04
CA PRO A 96 1.01 -8.05 -8.32
C PRO A 96 1.28 -7.74 -9.80
N TRP A 97 2.30 -6.94 -10.07
CA TRP A 97 2.71 -6.63 -11.45
C TRP A 97 3.05 -7.87 -12.28
N SER A 98 3.40 -8.97 -11.61
CA SER A 98 3.70 -10.29 -12.20
C SER A 98 2.46 -11.13 -12.49
N ALA A 99 1.23 -10.61 -12.29
CA ALA A 99 -0.01 -11.38 -12.50
C ALA A 99 -0.26 -11.77 -13.98
N GLY A 100 0.45 -11.15 -14.92
CA GLY A 100 0.44 -11.56 -16.31
C GLY A 100 -0.96 -11.52 -16.95
N THR A 101 -1.31 -12.55 -17.73
CA THR A 101 -2.59 -12.65 -18.44
C THR A 101 -3.83 -12.72 -17.53
N SER A 102 -3.67 -13.09 -16.25
CA SER A 102 -4.77 -13.07 -15.27
C SER A 102 -5.36 -11.66 -15.09
N ILE A 103 -4.60 -10.61 -15.40
CA ILE A 103 -5.08 -9.22 -15.36
C ILE A 103 -6.22 -9.00 -16.37
N ILE A 104 -6.14 -9.61 -17.56
CA ILE A 104 -7.16 -9.46 -18.60
C ILE A 104 -8.49 -10.10 -18.16
N GLU A 105 -8.39 -11.31 -17.59
CA GLU A 105 -9.55 -12.02 -17.09
C GLU A 105 -10.21 -11.25 -15.94
N LEU A 106 -9.39 -10.78 -14.97
CA LEU A 106 -9.87 -9.96 -13.86
C LEU A 106 -10.48 -8.64 -14.34
N ALA A 107 -9.88 -7.98 -15.34
CA ALA A 107 -10.42 -6.75 -15.88
C ALA A 107 -11.81 -6.94 -16.51
N LYS A 108 -12.05 -8.10 -17.13
CA LYS A 108 -13.37 -8.46 -17.69
C LYS A 108 -14.37 -8.83 -16.60
N VAL A 109 -13.98 -9.73 -15.69
CA VAL A 109 -14.87 -10.23 -14.61
C VAL A 109 -15.28 -9.10 -13.66
N LEU A 110 -14.35 -8.21 -13.32
CA LEU A 110 -14.60 -7.08 -12.44
C LEU A 110 -15.18 -5.86 -13.19
N ASP A 111 -15.34 -5.94 -14.51
CA ASP A 111 -15.74 -4.82 -15.35
C ASP A 111 -14.92 -3.56 -15.02
N ALA A 112 -13.60 -3.69 -15.06
CA ALA A 112 -12.70 -2.61 -14.71
C ALA A 112 -12.74 -1.50 -15.76
N GLN A 113 -12.90 -0.26 -15.32
CA GLN A 113 -12.92 0.93 -16.19
C GLN A 113 -11.53 1.22 -16.75
N VAL A 114 -10.51 1.13 -15.91
CA VAL A 114 -9.11 1.41 -16.25
C VAL A 114 -8.19 0.36 -15.65
N VAL A 115 -7.16 -0.02 -16.42
CA VAL A 115 -6.09 -0.93 -16.01
C VAL A 115 -4.76 -0.22 -16.17
N VAL A 116 -4.08 0.04 -15.05
CA VAL A 116 -2.76 0.66 -15.00
C VAL A 116 -1.69 -0.42 -14.88
N LEU A 117 -0.77 -0.45 -15.82
CA LEU A 117 0.35 -1.40 -15.87
C LEU A 117 1.68 -0.64 -15.95
N THR A 118 2.76 -1.31 -15.58
CA THR A 118 4.13 -0.83 -15.82
C THR A 118 4.65 -1.43 -17.12
N GLU A 119 4.79 -0.62 -18.16
CA GLU A 119 5.12 -1.06 -19.53
C GLU A 119 6.42 -1.87 -19.61
N HIS A 120 7.46 -1.45 -18.91
CA HIS A 120 8.78 -2.12 -18.95
C HIS A 120 8.82 -3.51 -18.30
N LEU A 121 7.77 -3.88 -17.58
CA LEU A 121 7.70 -5.15 -16.84
C LEU A 121 6.80 -6.17 -17.52
N VAL A 122 5.98 -5.72 -18.46
CA VAL A 122 5.14 -6.56 -19.29
C VAL A 122 5.89 -6.76 -20.61
N GLY A 123 6.73 -7.77 -20.69
CA GLY A 123 7.51 -8.10 -21.89
C GLY A 123 6.68 -8.52 -23.12
N ASP A 124 5.35 -8.39 -23.02
CA ASP A 124 4.38 -8.82 -24.02
C ASP A 124 3.42 -7.70 -24.39
N ASN A 125 3.61 -7.08 -25.54
CA ASN A 125 2.71 -6.07 -26.09
C ASN A 125 1.27 -6.61 -26.30
N SER A 126 1.10 -7.93 -26.41
CA SER A 126 -0.22 -8.56 -26.61
C SER A 126 -1.16 -8.32 -25.43
N LEU A 127 -0.63 -8.20 -24.20
CA LEU A 127 -1.41 -7.86 -23.02
C LEU A 127 -2.06 -6.47 -23.16
N PHE A 128 -1.32 -5.51 -23.65
CA PHE A 128 -1.83 -4.15 -23.87
C PHE A 128 -2.89 -4.09 -24.97
N GLU A 129 -2.71 -4.86 -26.05
CA GLU A 129 -3.68 -4.94 -27.14
C GLU A 129 -5.01 -5.55 -26.65
N GLN A 130 -4.94 -6.61 -25.84
CA GLN A 130 -6.10 -7.30 -25.32
C GLN A 130 -6.91 -6.46 -24.30
N LEU A 131 -6.29 -5.51 -23.63
CA LEU A 131 -6.98 -4.56 -22.73
C LEU A 131 -7.77 -3.51 -23.49
N GLY A 132 -7.38 -3.16 -24.71
CA GLY A 132 -8.07 -2.19 -25.55
C GLY A 132 -8.24 -0.82 -24.85
N ASP A 133 -9.49 -0.35 -24.76
CA ASP A 133 -9.80 0.94 -24.13
C ASP A 133 -9.68 0.94 -22.60
N ARG A 134 -9.62 -0.24 -21.96
CA ARG A 134 -9.37 -0.34 -20.51
C ARG A 134 -7.93 -0.05 -20.14
N ARG A 135 -6.98 -0.11 -21.09
CA ARG A 135 -5.59 0.28 -20.84
C ARG A 135 -5.51 1.74 -20.44
N PHE A 136 -4.86 2.01 -19.32
CA PHE A 136 -4.52 3.39 -18.96
C PHE A 136 -3.64 4.03 -20.03
N ARG A 137 -4.00 5.23 -20.46
CA ARG A 137 -3.22 6.05 -21.39
C ARG A 137 -3.01 7.41 -20.76
N GLU A 138 -1.78 7.88 -20.78
CA GLU A 138 -1.48 9.23 -20.34
C GLU A 138 -2.09 10.23 -21.35
N HIS A 139 -2.85 11.19 -20.82
CA HIS A 139 -3.41 12.30 -21.58
C HIS A 139 -2.75 13.59 -21.10
N GLU A 140 -1.80 14.11 -21.88
CA GLU A 140 -1.05 15.32 -21.53
C GLU A 140 -1.96 16.54 -21.34
N THR A 141 -3.11 16.59 -22.02
CA THR A 141 -4.09 17.68 -21.97
C THR A 141 -5.24 17.43 -20.99
N ALA A 142 -5.18 16.36 -20.21
CA ALA A 142 -6.22 16.11 -19.21
C ALA A 142 -6.24 17.23 -18.16
N PRO A 143 -7.43 17.71 -17.74
CA PRO A 143 -7.52 18.71 -16.68
C PRO A 143 -7.00 18.14 -15.37
N ILE A 144 -6.52 19.03 -14.49
CA ILE A 144 -6.14 18.62 -13.13
C ILE A 144 -7.42 18.12 -12.41
N GLY A 145 -7.31 16.96 -11.79
CA GLY A 145 -8.40 16.33 -11.04
C GLY A 145 -8.80 17.09 -9.77
N PRO A 146 -9.76 16.54 -9.02
CA PRO A 146 -10.34 17.18 -7.84
C PRO A 146 -9.27 17.63 -6.83
N GLN A 147 -9.58 18.70 -6.10
CA GLN A 147 -8.73 19.16 -5.01
C GLN A 147 -8.89 18.28 -3.76
N ASN A 148 -10.07 17.75 -3.54
CA ASN A 148 -10.40 16.89 -2.43
C ASN A 148 -10.96 15.56 -2.95
N THR A 149 -10.95 14.54 -2.11
CA THR A 149 -11.59 13.26 -2.43
C THR A 149 -13.08 13.43 -2.70
N ILE A 150 -13.61 12.62 -3.61
CA ILE A 150 -15.06 12.52 -3.77
C ILE A 150 -15.59 11.70 -2.58
N PRO A 151 -16.54 12.24 -1.80
CA PRO A 151 -17.05 11.57 -0.60
C PRO A 151 -17.64 10.19 -0.91
N ARG A 152 -17.32 9.22 -0.06
CA ARG A 152 -17.83 7.85 -0.13
C ARG A 152 -18.28 7.40 1.26
N SER A 153 -19.40 6.68 1.32
CA SER A 153 -19.85 6.11 2.59
C SER A 153 -18.86 5.04 3.10
N ALA A 154 -18.75 4.96 4.42
CA ALA A 154 -17.97 3.94 5.11
C ALA A 154 -18.33 2.51 4.70
N ASP A 155 -19.61 2.27 4.38
CA ASP A 155 -20.15 0.96 4.06
C ASP A 155 -20.03 0.62 2.56
N GLU A 156 -19.61 1.58 1.73
CA GLU A 156 -19.36 1.31 0.33
C GLU A 156 -18.03 0.58 0.11
N VAL A 157 -18.01 -0.28 -0.92
CA VAL A 157 -16.78 -0.99 -1.31
C VAL A 157 -15.74 0.02 -1.77
N ALA A 158 -14.57 0.00 -1.13
CA ALA A 158 -13.44 0.88 -1.43
C ALA A 158 -12.27 0.13 -2.07
N TRP A 159 -12.20 -1.18 -1.83
CA TRP A 159 -11.09 -2.01 -2.28
C TRP A 159 -11.53 -3.44 -2.58
N LEU A 160 -10.96 -4.02 -3.64
CA LEU A 160 -11.10 -5.41 -4.03
C LEU A 160 -9.74 -6.11 -3.89
N ALA A 161 -9.63 -7.00 -2.91
CA ALA A 161 -8.43 -7.80 -2.69
C ALA A 161 -8.52 -9.10 -3.50
N CYS A 162 -7.76 -9.18 -4.59
CA CYS A 162 -7.78 -10.37 -5.44
C CYS A 162 -6.95 -11.50 -4.86
N THR A 163 -7.49 -12.72 -4.97
CA THR A 163 -6.82 -13.96 -4.60
C THR A 163 -6.74 -14.90 -5.80
N SER A 164 -5.71 -15.75 -5.84
CA SER A 164 -5.49 -16.69 -6.95
C SER A 164 -6.57 -17.77 -7.10
N GLY A 165 -7.50 -17.86 -6.15
CA GLY A 165 -8.59 -18.84 -6.13
C GLY A 165 -8.11 -20.28 -6.19
N THR A 166 -8.39 -21.10 -5.19
CA THR A 166 -8.05 -22.54 -5.17
C THR A 166 -8.73 -23.35 -6.29
N THR A 167 -9.74 -22.76 -6.92
CA THR A 167 -10.54 -23.37 -8.01
C THR A 167 -10.11 -22.90 -9.41
N GLY A 168 -9.02 -22.14 -9.54
CA GLY A 168 -8.51 -21.63 -10.81
C GLY A 168 -9.18 -20.35 -11.31
N THR A 169 -10.38 -20.00 -10.85
CA THR A 169 -11.02 -18.72 -11.18
C THR A 169 -10.60 -17.66 -10.16
N PRO A 170 -10.04 -16.53 -10.59
CA PRO A 170 -9.69 -15.44 -9.69
C PRO A 170 -10.91 -14.93 -8.93
N LYS A 171 -10.75 -14.69 -7.63
CA LYS A 171 -11.78 -14.12 -6.76
C LYS A 171 -11.31 -12.80 -6.19
N ALA A 172 -12.25 -11.91 -5.87
CA ALA A 172 -11.96 -10.64 -5.22
C ALA A 172 -12.79 -10.52 -3.94
N ALA A 173 -12.11 -10.40 -2.80
CA ALA A 173 -12.74 -10.05 -1.53
C ALA A 173 -13.07 -8.56 -1.53
N MET A 174 -14.31 -8.22 -1.18
CA MET A 174 -14.79 -6.84 -1.11
C MET A 174 -14.53 -6.27 0.28
N HIS A 175 -13.82 -5.17 0.33
CA HIS A 175 -13.57 -4.43 1.56
C HIS A 175 -14.27 -3.07 1.50
N THR A 176 -15.07 -2.80 2.52
CA THR A 176 -15.67 -1.48 2.71
C THR A 176 -14.64 -0.47 3.23
N GLY A 177 -14.94 0.82 3.12
CA GLY A 177 -14.11 1.86 3.68
C GLY A 177 -13.85 1.64 5.17
N ALA A 178 -14.89 1.28 5.93
CA ALA A 178 -14.80 1.01 7.37
C ALA A 178 -13.88 -0.18 7.71
N SER A 179 -14.06 -1.32 7.01
CA SER A 179 -13.25 -2.51 7.29
C SER A 179 -11.78 -2.29 6.97
N TRP A 180 -11.51 -1.59 5.91
CA TRP A 180 -10.18 -1.23 5.46
C TRP A 180 -9.47 -0.30 6.47
N GLU A 181 -10.17 0.75 6.91
CA GLU A 181 -9.65 1.71 7.91
C GLU A 181 -9.35 1.04 9.25
N CYS A 182 -10.29 0.24 9.76
CA CYS A 182 -10.17 -0.45 11.03
C CYS A 182 -8.90 -1.31 11.09
N GLN A 183 -8.63 -2.11 10.05
CA GLN A 183 -7.47 -2.99 9.99
C GLN A 183 -6.15 -2.21 10.08
N THR A 184 -6.02 -1.13 9.30
CA THR A 184 -4.80 -0.33 9.29
C THR A 184 -4.58 0.38 10.64
N ARG A 185 -5.66 0.94 11.21
CA ARG A 185 -5.62 1.68 12.49
C ARG A 185 -5.24 0.78 13.66
N VAL A 186 -5.90 -0.38 13.77
CA VAL A 186 -5.60 -1.35 14.84
C VAL A 186 -4.16 -1.82 14.78
N PHE A 187 -3.64 -2.07 13.57
CA PHE A 187 -2.28 -2.52 13.39
C PHE A 187 -1.26 -1.43 13.77
N ALA A 188 -1.49 -0.19 13.35
CA ALA A 188 -0.65 0.94 13.72
C ALA A 188 -0.64 1.18 15.24
N GLN A 189 -1.81 1.09 15.88
CA GLN A 189 -1.94 1.22 17.35
C GLN A 189 -1.22 0.10 18.09
N HIS A 190 -1.31 -1.15 17.59
CA HIS A 190 -0.65 -2.30 18.23
C HIS A 190 0.88 -2.13 18.30
N PHE A 191 1.49 -1.54 17.27
CA PHE A 191 2.92 -1.25 17.23
C PHE A 191 3.28 0.17 17.71
N GLU A 192 2.30 0.92 18.22
CA GLU A 192 2.49 2.30 18.70
C GLU A 192 3.23 3.18 17.68
N LEU A 193 2.88 3.03 16.40
CA LEU A 193 3.49 3.78 15.32
C LEU A 193 2.90 5.18 15.20
N THR A 194 3.75 6.15 14.89
CA THR A 194 3.42 7.58 14.78
C THR A 194 3.90 8.16 13.44
N GLN A 195 3.65 9.44 13.20
CA GLN A 195 4.15 10.14 12.01
C GLN A 195 5.68 10.24 11.94
N GLU A 196 6.36 10.11 13.09
CA GLU A 196 7.82 10.19 13.18
C GLU A 196 8.51 8.87 12.79
N ASP A 197 7.71 7.83 12.52
CA ASP A 197 8.19 6.47 12.27
C ASP A 197 8.20 6.14 10.76
N PRO A 198 9.33 6.24 10.04
CA PRO A 198 9.41 5.83 8.65
C PRO A 198 9.21 4.33 8.50
N ILE A 199 8.46 3.94 7.46
CA ILE A 199 8.08 2.56 7.22
C ILE A 199 8.71 2.06 5.91
N LEU A 200 9.41 0.92 5.97
CA LEU A 200 9.94 0.24 4.79
C LEU A 200 8.89 -0.72 4.22
N VAL A 201 8.43 -0.45 3.00
CA VAL A 201 7.46 -1.28 2.27
C VAL A 201 8.19 -2.26 1.36
N THR A 202 8.31 -3.50 1.81
CA THR A 202 9.11 -4.56 1.17
C THR A 202 8.29 -5.56 0.38
N SER A 203 7.15 -5.99 0.93
CA SER A 203 6.26 -6.91 0.23
C SER A 203 5.62 -6.24 -0.99
N PRO A 204 5.33 -6.96 -2.07
CA PRO A 204 4.71 -6.35 -3.26
C PRO A 204 3.38 -5.67 -2.94
N VAL A 205 3.21 -4.42 -3.37
CA VAL A 205 1.98 -3.62 -3.14
C VAL A 205 0.72 -4.20 -3.79
N GLY A 206 0.87 -5.18 -4.67
CA GLY A 206 -0.23 -5.97 -5.20
C GLY A 206 -0.87 -6.92 -4.18
N HIS A 207 -0.26 -7.10 -3.00
CA HIS A 207 -0.80 -7.92 -1.92
C HIS A 207 -1.40 -7.07 -0.80
N ALA A 208 -2.41 -7.60 -0.12
CA ALA A 208 -3.13 -6.95 0.97
C ALA A 208 -2.19 -6.42 2.08
N VAL A 209 -1.19 -7.20 2.46
CA VAL A 209 -0.27 -6.87 3.55
C VAL A 209 0.48 -5.56 3.30
N SER A 210 1.02 -5.36 2.10
CA SER A 210 1.75 -4.14 1.78
C SER A 210 0.85 -2.94 1.55
N LEU A 211 -0.33 -3.17 0.98
CA LEU A 211 -1.30 -2.10 0.84
C LEU A 211 -1.77 -1.59 2.20
N LEU A 212 -2.21 -2.48 3.10
CA LEU A 212 -2.76 -2.12 4.40
C LEU A 212 -1.69 -1.60 5.37
N PHE A 213 -0.63 -2.37 5.55
CA PHE A 213 0.36 -2.15 6.62
C PHE A 213 1.66 -1.51 6.11
N GLY A 214 1.69 -1.15 4.85
CA GLY A 214 2.73 -0.34 4.22
C GLY A 214 2.14 0.98 3.74
N VAL A 215 1.60 1.01 2.52
CA VAL A 215 1.18 2.25 1.85
C VAL A 215 0.12 3.01 2.65
N ARG A 216 -0.99 2.35 2.99
CA ARG A 216 -2.06 3.00 3.76
C ARG A 216 -1.61 3.45 5.13
N MET A 217 -0.85 2.61 5.83
CA MET A 217 -0.38 2.94 7.17
C MET A 217 0.49 4.21 7.15
N CYS A 218 1.40 4.35 6.19
CA CYS A 218 2.18 5.59 6.01
C CYS A 218 1.29 6.81 5.77
N LEU A 219 0.30 6.70 4.88
CA LEU A 219 -0.61 7.81 4.58
C LEU A 219 -1.50 8.17 5.77
N MET A 220 -2.01 7.17 6.48
CA MET A 220 -2.83 7.37 7.68
C MET A 220 -2.02 8.00 8.82
N LEU A 221 -0.79 7.55 9.05
CA LEU A 221 0.10 8.13 10.07
C LEU A 221 0.74 9.44 9.61
N ASN A 222 0.68 9.74 8.32
CA ASN A 222 1.38 10.86 7.72
C ASN A 222 2.92 10.75 7.86
N SER A 223 3.44 9.53 7.85
CA SER A 223 4.87 9.21 7.98
C SER A 223 5.56 9.08 6.63
N VAL A 224 6.90 9.01 6.64
CA VAL A 224 7.70 8.78 5.42
C VAL A 224 7.57 7.33 4.97
N MET A 225 7.20 7.14 3.70
CA MET A 225 7.10 5.84 3.05
C MET A 225 8.39 5.53 2.30
N VAL A 226 9.05 4.43 2.63
CA VAL A 226 10.27 3.98 1.95
C VAL A 226 9.94 2.73 1.15
N LEU A 227 10.01 2.82 -0.17
CA LEU A 227 9.64 1.76 -1.10
C LEU A 227 10.88 1.01 -1.60
N ILE A 228 10.76 -0.29 -1.74
CA ILE A 228 11.75 -1.11 -2.41
C ILE A 228 11.08 -1.86 -3.58
N PRO A 229 11.39 -1.51 -4.84
CA PRO A 229 10.70 -2.07 -6.02
C PRO A 229 10.87 -3.57 -6.18
N ARG A 230 12.06 -4.07 -5.85
CA ARG A 230 12.41 -5.50 -5.83
C ARG A 230 13.22 -5.78 -4.58
N TRP A 231 12.88 -6.86 -3.90
CA TRP A 231 13.61 -7.26 -2.71
C TRP A 231 15.10 -7.48 -3.00
N ASN A 232 15.91 -6.77 -2.25
CA ASN A 232 17.36 -6.93 -2.16
C ASN A 232 17.76 -6.50 -0.75
N ILE A 233 18.42 -7.39 -0.01
CA ILE A 233 18.72 -7.15 1.40
C ILE A 233 19.75 -6.02 1.60
N GLU A 234 20.73 -5.88 0.71
CA GLU A 234 21.75 -4.83 0.81
C GLU A 234 21.11 -3.46 0.62
N VAL A 235 20.19 -3.33 -0.37
CA VAL A 235 19.41 -2.12 -0.61
C VAL A 235 18.50 -1.85 0.58
N ALA A 236 17.80 -2.86 1.10
CA ALA A 236 16.90 -2.71 2.25
C ALA A 236 17.65 -2.24 3.50
N ALA A 237 18.79 -2.84 3.81
CA ALA A 237 19.63 -2.44 4.95
C ALA A 237 20.14 -0.99 4.81
N GLY A 238 20.57 -0.61 3.60
CA GLY A 238 20.99 0.76 3.31
C GLY A 238 19.86 1.79 3.45
N LEU A 239 18.63 1.45 3.03
CA LEU A 239 17.46 2.31 3.18
C LEU A 239 17.01 2.42 4.65
N ILE A 240 17.03 1.31 5.40
CA ILE A 240 16.71 1.32 6.84
C ILE A 240 17.66 2.27 7.57
N ASP A 241 18.96 2.14 7.34
CA ASP A 241 19.98 2.98 7.97
C ASP A 241 19.82 4.46 7.56
N ARG A 242 19.72 4.72 6.27
CA ARG A 242 19.65 6.09 5.73
C ARG A 242 18.41 6.85 6.19
N TYR A 243 17.25 6.20 6.17
CA TYR A 243 15.95 6.83 6.48
C TYR A 243 15.42 6.48 7.87
N GLN A 244 16.22 5.75 8.67
CA GLN A 244 15.89 5.36 10.03
C GLN A 244 14.52 4.67 10.12
N CYS A 245 14.28 3.69 9.22
CA CYS A 245 13.02 2.96 9.20
C CYS A 245 12.84 2.16 10.50
N VAL A 246 11.67 2.28 11.11
CA VAL A 246 11.34 1.62 12.38
C VAL A 246 10.51 0.37 12.23
N PHE A 247 9.83 0.21 11.10
CA PHE A 247 8.86 -0.84 10.86
C PHE A 247 8.98 -1.37 9.42
N THR A 248 8.83 -2.67 9.26
CA THR A 248 8.55 -3.33 7.98
C THR A 248 7.70 -4.57 8.23
N VAL A 249 6.81 -4.90 7.30
CA VAL A 249 6.08 -6.16 7.29
C VAL A 249 6.43 -6.94 6.03
N ALA A 250 6.87 -8.19 6.21
CA ALA A 250 7.43 -8.95 5.10
C ALA A 250 7.20 -10.47 5.24
N PRO A 251 7.28 -11.22 4.14
CA PRO A 251 7.25 -12.69 4.20
C PRO A 251 8.50 -13.25 4.89
N THR A 252 8.37 -14.44 5.46
CA THR A 252 9.44 -15.13 6.20
C THR A 252 10.78 -15.21 5.47
N PRO A 253 10.87 -15.44 4.14
CA PRO A 253 12.15 -15.41 3.44
C PRO A 253 12.92 -14.08 3.59
N TYR A 254 12.22 -12.93 3.63
CA TYR A 254 12.87 -11.64 3.80
C TYR A 254 13.42 -11.44 5.21
N LEU A 255 12.76 -12.00 6.22
CA LEU A 255 13.30 -12.06 7.57
C LEU A 255 14.55 -12.94 7.63
N VAL A 256 14.57 -14.08 6.92
CA VAL A 256 15.78 -14.94 6.81
C VAL A 256 16.96 -14.17 6.24
N ASP A 257 16.71 -13.41 5.15
CA ASP A 257 17.76 -12.59 4.52
C ASP A 257 18.27 -11.51 5.47
N ALA A 258 17.37 -10.80 6.18
CA ALA A 258 17.74 -9.75 7.13
C ALA A 258 18.59 -10.29 8.29
N VAL A 259 18.16 -11.41 8.88
CA VAL A 259 18.90 -12.07 9.96
C VAL A 259 20.27 -12.56 9.47
N THR A 260 20.31 -13.22 8.32
CA THR A 260 21.58 -13.72 7.75
C THR A 260 22.54 -12.60 7.39
N TYR A 261 22.01 -11.48 6.87
CA TYR A 261 22.80 -10.29 6.58
C TYR A 261 23.39 -9.69 7.87
N ALA A 262 22.57 -9.55 8.92
CA ALA A 262 23.02 -9.01 10.20
C ALA A 262 24.04 -9.93 10.91
N GLU A 263 23.90 -11.26 10.82
CA GLU A 263 24.90 -12.22 11.31
C GLU A 263 26.26 -12.04 10.63
N LYS A 264 26.25 -11.72 9.34
CA LYS A 264 27.47 -11.57 8.54
C LYS A 264 28.11 -10.18 8.68
N HIS A 265 27.31 -9.12 8.73
CA HIS A 265 27.77 -7.73 8.65
C HIS A 265 27.58 -6.93 9.95
N GLY A 266 26.94 -7.53 10.95
CA GLY A 266 26.55 -6.88 12.20
C GLY A 266 25.21 -6.12 12.06
N PRO A 267 24.60 -5.72 13.20
CA PRO A 267 23.27 -5.10 13.24
C PRO A 267 23.25 -3.59 12.95
N ALA A 268 24.40 -2.98 12.63
CA ALA A 268 24.54 -1.53 12.60
C ALA A 268 23.49 -0.83 11.71
N GLN A 269 23.20 -1.38 10.53
CA GLN A 269 22.24 -0.81 9.58
C GLN A 269 20.78 -1.01 9.97
N PHE A 270 20.48 -1.88 10.94
CA PHE A 270 19.13 -2.16 11.42
C PHE A 270 18.82 -1.50 12.77
N LYS A 271 19.65 -0.60 13.28
CA LYS A 271 19.50 -0.03 14.64
C LYS A 271 18.18 0.67 14.87
N SER A 272 17.61 1.29 13.84
CA SER A 272 16.31 1.96 13.92
C SER A 272 15.12 1.01 13.84
N LEU A 273 15.30 -0.20 13.27
CA LEU A 273 14.22 -1.14 13.02
C LEU A 273 13.75 -1.77 14.33
N ARG A 274 12.56 -1.35 14.79
CA ARG A 274 11.95 -1.81 16.04
C ARG A 274 11.06 -3.05 15.85
N PHE A 275 10.39 -3.15 14.69
CA PHE A 275 9.37 -4.17 14.45
C PHE A 275 9.51 -4.80 13.08
N PHE A 276 9.49 -6.14 13.06
CA PHE A 276 9.46 -6.95 11.86
C PHE A 276 8.36 -8.02 11.96
N PRO A 277 7.08 -7.66 11.75
CA PRO A 277 6.02 -8.67 11.56
C PRO A 277 6.27 -9.49 10.31
N SER A 278 6.23 -10.81 10.44
CA SER A 278 6.45 -11.77 9.37
C SER A 278 5.21 -12.63 9.13
N ALA A 279 4.81 -12.77 7.87
CA ALA A 279 3.61 -13.49 7.46
C ALA A 279 3.81 -14.30 6.17
N GLY A 280 2.74 -15.00 5.73
CA GLY A 280 2.71 -15.73 4.47
C GLY A 280 3.35 -17.12 4.53
N ALA A 281 4.18 -17.39 5.54
CA ALA A 281 4.74 -18.70 5.84
C ALA A 281 5.02 -18.81 7.34
N PRO A 282 5.08 -20.03 7.92
CA PRO A 282 5.47 -20.21 9.31
C PRO A 282 6.84 -19.61 9.60
N VAL A 283 6.98 -18.95 10.74
CA VAL A 283 8.27 -18.46 11.23
C VAL A 283 8.89 -19.55 12.15
N PRO A 284 9.98 -20.22 11.72
CA PRO A 284 10.60 -21.27 12.53
C PRO A 284 11.16 -20.70 13.85
N ARG A 285 11.01 -21.43 14.94
CA ARG A 285 11.58 -21.03 16.25
C ARG A 285 13.08 -20.76 16.20
N SER A 286 13.81 -21.51 15.38
CA SER A 286 15.27 -21.30 15.16
C SER A 286 15.55 -19.93 14.52
N LEU A 287 14.69 -19.48 13.59
CA LEU A 287 14.83 -18.16 12.97
C LEU A 287 14.52 -17.03 13.99
N VAL A 288 13.53 -17.22 14.85
CA VAL A 288 13.24 -16.25 15.92
C VAL A 288 14.45 -16.10 16.85
N ARG A 289 15.07 -17.22 17.29
CA ARG A 289 16.28 -17.18 18.13
C ARG A 289 17.43 -16.45 17.45
N ARG A 290 17.73 -16.82 16.20
CA ARG A 290 18.76 -16.12 15.40
C ARG A 290 18.45 -14.63 15.26
N GLY A 291 17.18 -14.29 15.05
CA GLY A 291 16.75 -12.89 14.96
C GLY A 291 16.97 -12.10 16.24
N LEU A 292 16.69 -12.68 17.42
CA LEU A 292 16.97 -12.05 18.71
C LEU A 292 18.46 -11.78 18.94
N ASP A 293 19.33 -12.67 18.46
CA ASP A 293 20.78 -12.52 18.58
C ASP A 293 21.33 -11.52 17.55
N ALA A 294 20.88 -11.60 16.29
CA ALA A 294 21.40 -10.80 15.19
C ALA A 294 20.80 -9.38 15.11
N LEU A 295 19.57 -9.19 15.57
CA LEU A 295 18.81 -7.93 15.53
C LEU A 295 18.25 -7.62 16.93
N PRO A 296 19.09 -7.38 17.94
CA PRO A 296 18.68 -7.36 19.36
C PRO A 296 17.66 -6.27 19.70
N GLN A 297 17.54 -5.21 18.90
CA GLN A 297 16.57 -4.12 19.10
C GLN A 297 15.27 -4.35 18.33
N CYS A 298 15.20 -5.35 17.42
CA CYS A 298 14.07 -5.61 16.56
C CYS A 298 13.17 -6.70 17.13
N GLN A 299 11.93 -6.40 17.37
CA GLN A 299 10.91 -7.39 17.74
C GLN A 299 10.43 -8.12 16.49
N VAL A 300 10.67 -9.42 16.44
CA VAL A 300 10.15 -10.29 15.38
C VAL A 300 8.81 -10.85 15.80
N TRP A 301 7.78 -10.59 14.99
CA TRP A 301 6.43 -11.09 15.22
C TRP A 301 6.04 -12.09 14.13
N SER A 302 5.41 -13.19 14.51
CA SER A 302 4.71 -14.06 13.56
C SER A 302 3.26 -13.63 13.48
N TYR A 303 2.78 -13.31 12.28
CA TYR A 303 1.41 -12.91 12.13
C TYR A 303 0.69 -13.73 11.05
N PHE A 304 -0.58 -14.03 11.29
CA PHE A 304 -1.46 -14.72 10.36
C PHE A 304 -2.55 -13.77 9.88
N GLY A 305 -2.79 -13.77 8.57
CA GLY A 305 -3.83 -13.00 7.91
C GLY A 305 -4.20 -13.58 6.57
N THR A 306 -5.34 -13.14 6.05
CA THR A 306 -5.83 -13.49 4.72
C THR A 306 -6.24 -12.24 3.95
N SER A 307 -6.40 -12.35 2.63
CA SER A 307 -6.88 -11.23 1.82
C SER A 307 -8.31 -10.81 2.20
N GLU A 308 -9.11 -11.75 2.71
CA GLU A 308 -10.50 -11.53 3.10
C GLU A 308 -10.64 -10.88 4.48
N ALA A 309 -9.74 -11.20 5.42
CA ALA A 309 -9.86 -10.79 6.82
C ALA A 309 -8.76 -9.83 7.27
N GLY A 310 -7.72 -9.60 6.45
CA GLY A 310 -6.53 -8.85 6.85
C GLY A 310 -5.71 -9.58 7.91
N ALA A 311 -5.18 -8.84 8.90
CA ALA A 311 -4.47 -9.42 10.04
C ALA A 311 -5.48 -10.01 11.04
N VAL A 312 -5.30 -11.30 11.38
CA VAL A 312 -6.19 -12.02 12.29
C VAL A 312 -5.54 -12.22 13.65
N THR A 313 -4.28 -12.66 13.67
CA THR A 313 -3.51 -12.85 14.91
C THR A 313 -2.05 -12.45 14.74
N ALA A 314 -1.42 -12.01 15.82
CA ALA A 314 0.00 -11.75 15.92
C ALA A 314 0.57 -12.39 17.20
N VAL A 315 1.74 -13.01 17.13
CA VAL A 315 2.43 -13.67 18.25
C VAL A 315 3.92 -13.31 18.21
#